data_22c1a5a39381f9e12e9beb50b2488e43
#
_entry.id   22c1a5a39381f9e12e9beb50b2488e43
#
_cell.length_a   1.000
_cell.length_b   1.000
_cell.length_c   1.000
_cell.angle_alpha   90.00
_cell.angle_beta   90.00
_cell.angle_gamma   90.00
#
_symmetry.space_group_name_H-M   'P 1'
#
loop_
_entity.id
_entity.type
_entity.pdbx_description
1 polymer ?
#
loop_
_entity_poly.entity_id
_entity_poly.type
_entity_poly.pdbx_seq_one_letter_code
_entity_poly.pdbx_strand_id
1 'polypeptide(L)'
;MSDLKLGINIDHVATIREARYRLEKLAEPNVLFCANEAIRGGADSITAHLREDRRHIQNHDIVTLKENLNVPLNLEMANVQEIVDFAIEIKPKFICLVPEKRNELTTEGGINAVSHEKDLAKTIKRLKDAGIMVSLFIDPDLDQIRSSVNCGANMVELHTGTYANALNNEAMDIEIQRLVLASEMAHEEGLQVNAGHGITSANLEGLFEVPFLSELNVGHHLIARALVIGLRETVLKFKEKMLKYANN
;
A
#
# COMPACT_ATOMS: atom_id res chain seq x y z
N MET A 1 17.97 13.06 6.97
CA MET A 1 16.51 12.95 6.76
C MET A 1 16.32 11.83 5.75
N SER A 2 15.51 10.83 6.03
CA SER A 2 15.22 9.76 5.06
C SER A 2 14.30 10.34 3.99
N ASP A 3 14.67 10.20 2.70
CA ASP A 3 13.79 10.60 1.61
C ASP A 3 12.49 9.78 1.68
N LEU A 4 11.34 10.46 1.55
CA LEU A 4 10.03 9.80 1.46
C LEU A 4 10.01 8.86 0.26
N LYS A 5 9.72 7.57 0.51
CA LYS A 5 9.70 6.53 -0.52
C LYS A 5 8.36 6.51 -1.25
N LEU A 6 8.39 5.99 -2.47
CA LEU A 6 7.21 5.80 -3.31
C LEU A 6 7.02 4.32 -3.63
N GLY A 7 5.99 3.72 -3.06
CA GLY A 7 5.47 2.41 -3.44
C GLY A 7 4.42 2.56 -4.55
N ILE A 8 4.55 1.76 -5.60
CA ILE A 8 3.60 1.76 -6.72
C ILE A 8 2.71 0.53 -6.64
N ASN A 9 1.43 0.75 -6.35
CA ASN A 9 0.43 -0.30 -6.45
C ASN A 9 0.07 -0.53 -7.93
N ILE A 10 0.25 -1.76 -8.41
CA ILE A 10 0.08 -2.16 -9.82
C ILE A 10 -1.19 -2.97 -10.08
N ASP A 11 -2.13 -3.04 -9.14
CA ASP A 11 -3.36 -3.83 -9.27
C ASP A 11 -4.16 -3.45 -10.51
N HIS A 12 -4.26 -2.16 -10.83
CA HIS A 12 -5.00 -1.71 -12.00
C HIS A 12 -4.37 -2.09 -13.34
N VAL A 13 -3.06 -2.39 -13.38
CA VAL A 13 -2.43 -3.03 -14.54
C VAL A 13 -3.05 -4.41 -14.75
N ALA A 14 -3.14 -5.20 -13.69
CA ALA A 14 -3.77 -6.51 -13.73
C ALA A 14 -5.28 -6.41 -14.02
N THR A 15 -5.98 -5.38 -13.48
CA THR A 15 -7.40 -5.13 -13.79
C THR A 15 -7.62 -4.96 -15.29
N ILE A 16 -6.78 -4.18 -15.98
CA ILE A 16 -6.87 -4.01 -17.45
C ILE A 16 -6.63 -5.33 -18.17
N ARG A 17 -5.64 -6.11 -17.74
CA ARG A 17 -5.36 -7.44 -18.30
C ARG A 17 -6.57 -8.37 -18.15
N GLU A 18 -7.11 -8.50 -16.94
CA GLU A 18 -8.21 -9.41 -16.64
C GLU A 18 -9.53 -9.01 -17.32
N ALA A 19 -9.68 -7.75 -17.70
CA ALA A 19 -10.84 -7.30 -18.49
C ALA A 19 -10.89 -7.95 -19.89
N ARG A 20 -9.74 -8.37 -20.45
CA ARG A 20 -9.64 -8.98 -21.78
C ARG A 20 -9.13 -10.42 -21.75
N TYR A 21 -8.08 -10.70 -20.96
CA TYR A 21 -7.30 -11.93 -21.01
C TYR A 21 -7.36 -12.67 -19.68
N ARG A 22 -8.55 -12.98 -19.24
CA ARG A 22 -8.78 -13.56 -17.93
C ARG A 22 -7.97 -14.85 -17.72
N LEU A 23 -7.13 -14.83 -16.66
CA LEU A 23 -6.29 -15.96 -16.25
C LEU A 23 -5.18 -16.37 -17.23
N GLU A 24 -4.87 -15.57 -18.24
CA GLU A 24 -3.76 -15.85 -19.16
C GLU A 24 -2.44 -15.26 -18.66
N LYS A 25 -1.44 -16.11 -18.39
CA LYS A 25 -0.15 -15.71 -17.78
C LYS A 25 0.68 -14.73 -18.61
N LEU A 26 0.57 -14.79 -19.94
CA LEU A 26 1.37 -13.96 -20.85
C LEU A 26 0.55 -12.84 -21.49
N ALA A 27 -0.61 -12.55 -20.94
CA ALA A 27 -1.50 -11.53 -21.46
C ALA A 27 -1.01 -10.10 -21.15
N GLU A 28 -1.42 -9.17 -21.98
CA GLU A 28 -1.13 -7.74 -21.81
C GLU A 28 -2.27 -7.00 -21.11
N PRO A 29 -1.93 -5.95 -20.35
CA PRO A 29 -0.59 -5.50 -20.00
C PRO A 29 0.14 -6.48 -19.06
N ASN A 30 1.43 -6.73 -19.32
CA ASN A 30 2.26 -7.59 -18.49
C ASN A 30 2.62 -6.86 -17.17
N VAL A 31 2.27 -7.48 -16.03
CA VAL A 31 2.43 -6.88 -14.70
C VAL A 31 3.90 -6.63 -14.36
N LEU A 32 4.80 -7.60 -14.63
CA LEU A 32 6.24 -7.45 -14.37
C LEU A 32 6.86 -6.36 -15.26
N PHE A 33 6.48 -6.30 -16.54
CA PHE A 33 6.97 -5.24 -17.43
C PHE A 33 6.58 -3.85 -16.91
N CYS A 34 5.32 -3.67 -16.50
CA CYS A 34 4.85 -2.41 -15.95
C CYS A 34 5.53 -2.08 -14.62
N ALA A 35 5.74 -3.07 -13.74
CA ALA A 35 6.50 -2.89 -12.50
C ALA A 35 7.92 -2.38 -12.78
N ASN A 36 8.62 -2.95 -13.76
CA ASN A 36 9.95 -2.50 -14.17
C ASN A 36 9.94 -1.08 -14.76
N GLU A 37 8.89 -0.69 -15.50
CA GLU A 37 8.76 0.71 -15.96
C GLU A 37 8.52 1.68 -14.79
N ALA A 38 7.75 1.28 -13.76
CA ALA A 38 7.60 2.07 -12.54
C ALA A 38 8.94 2.24 -11.81
N ILE A 39 9.72 1.16 -11.67
CA ILE A 39 11.07 1.19 -11.05
C ILE A 39 12.01 2.12 -11.83
N ARG A 40 12.00 2.06 -13.15
CA ARG A 40 12.79 2.98 -14.00
C ARG A 40 12.35 4.44 -13.86
N GLY A 41 11.11 4.69 -13.42
CA GLY A 41 10.60 6.01 -13.08
C GLY A 41 10.97 6.48 -11.67
N GLY A 42 11.58 5.62 -10.84
CA GLY A 42 12.02 5.95 -9.49
C GLY A 42 11.14 5.37 -8.38
N ALA A 43 10.33 4.35 -8.64
CA ALA A 43 9.61 3.61 -7.59
C ALA A 43 10.61 2.92 -6.65
N ASP A 44 10.39 3.03 -5.34
CA ASP A 44 11.22 2.43 -4.29
C ASP A 44 10.74 1.03 -3.88
N SER A 45 9.46 0.74 -4.11
CA SER A 45 8.83 -0.56 -3.89
C SER A 45 7.69 -0.79 -4.89
N ILE A 46 7.28 -2.04 -5.04
CA ILE A 46 6.08 -2.42 -5.79
C ILE A 46 5.07 -3.01 -4.83
N THR A 47 3.85 -2.52 -4.87
CA THR A 47 2.71 -3.05 -4.11
C THR A 47 1.77 -3.81 -5.04
N ALA A 48 1.33 -4.98 -4.61
CA ALA A 48 0.36 -5.80 -5.32
C ALA A 48 -0.60 -6.47 -4.33
N HIS A 49 -1.90 -6.35 -4.57
CA HIS A 49 -2.93 -6.92 -3.71
C HIS A 49 -3.45 -8.25 -4.26
N LEU A 50 -3.10 -9.35 -3.60
CA LEU A 50 -3.64 -10.67 -3.89
C LEU A 50 -4.97 -10.87 -3.17
N ARG A 51 -6.07 -10.44 -3.81
CA ARG A 51 -7.41 -10.58 -3.23
C ARG A 51 -7.86 -12.05 -3.16
N GLU A 52 -8.76 -12.35 -2.21
CA GLU A 52 -9.36 -13.69 -2.07
C GLU A 52 -10.03 -14.17 -3.37
N ASP A 53 -10.69 -13.28 -4.10
CA ASP A 53 -11.41 -13.60 -5.33
C ASP A 53 -10.57 -13.54 -6.60
N ARG A 54 -9.29 -13.19 -6.48
CA ARG A 54 -8.33 -13.11 -7.62
C ARG A 54 -8.87 -12.32 -8.81
N ARG A 55 -9.62 -11.21 -8.55
CA ARG A 55 -10.24 -10.41 -9.62
C ARG A 55 -9.24 -9.67 -10.51
N HIS A 56 -8.00 -9.50 -10.07
CA HIS A 56 -6.92 -8.84 -10.82
C HIS A 56 -5.58 -9.56 -10.66
N ILE A 57 -4.79 -9.28 -9.63
CA ILE A 57 -3.52 -9.97 -9.36
C ILE A 57 -3.78 -11.47 -9.11
N GLN A 58 -2.95 -12.31 -9.74
CA GLN A 58 -3.00 -13.76 -9.64
C GLN A 58 -1.79 -14.27 -8.84
N ASN A 59 -1.87 -15.51 -8.32
CA ASN A 59 -0.76 -16.10 -7.58
C ASN A 59 0.54 -16.12 -8.40
N HIS A 60 0.46 -16.41 -9.70
CA HIS A 60 1.64 -16.42 -10.57
C HIS A 60 2.26 -15.03 -10.76
N ASP A 61 1.48 -13.94 -10.67
CA ASP A 61 2.02 -12.58 -10.71
C ASP A 61 2.90 -12.33 -9.49
N ILE A 62 2.43 -12.70 -8.30
CA ILE A 62 3.19 -12.53 -7.05
C ILE A 62 4.51 -13.31 -7.09
N VAL A 63 4.48 -14.57 -7.55
CA VAL A 63 5.70 -15.38 -7.74
C VAL A 63 6.65 -14.67 -8.69
N THR A 64 6.15 -14.26 -9.87
CA THR A 64 6.96 -13.60 -10.90
C THR A 64 7.56 -12.28 -10.41
N LEU A 65 6.78 -11.46 -9.70
CA LEU A 65 7.27 -10.20 -9.11
C LEU A 65 8.34 -10.50 -8.06
N LYS A 66 8.08 -11.43 -7.14
CA LYS A 66 9.03 -11.77 -6.06
C LYS A 66 10.38 -12.23 -6.60
N GLU A 67 10.39 -13.02 -7.68
CA GLU A 67 11.61 -13.57 -8.27
C GLU A 67 12.39 -12.57 -9.12
N ASN A 68 11.74 -11.57 -9.71
CA ASN A 68 12.34 -10.74 -10.75
C ASN A 68 12.47 -9.24 -10.40
N LEU A 69 11.88 -8.78 -9.30
CA LEU A 69 12.04 -7.39 -8.88
C LEU A 69 13.38 -7.18 -8.16
N ASN A 70 14.03 -6.05 -8.43
CA ASN A 70 15.23 -5.59 -7.72
C ASN A 70 14.90 -4.58 -6.60
N VAL A 71 13.62 -4.28 -6.38
CA VAL A 71 13.09 -3.50 -5.25
C VAL A 71 12.17 -4.37 -4.41
N PRO A 72 11.86 -3.98 -3.16
CA PRO A 72 10.94 -4.73 -2.31
C PRO A 72 9.56 -4.92 -2.95
N LEU A 73 9.00 -6.14 -2.79
CA LEU A 73 7.58 -6.40 -3.01
C LEU A 73 6.84 -6.22 -1.68
N ASN A 74 5.82 -5.37 -1.69
CA ASN A 74 4.80 -5.23 -0.64
C ASN A 74 3.55 -5.99 -1.09
N LEU A 75 3.24 -7.11 -0.43
CA LEU A 75 2.05 -7.91 -0.72
C LEU A 75 0.89 -7.47 0.16
N GLU A 76 -0.13 -6.85 -0.44
CA GLU A 76 -1.39 -6.61 0.24
C GLU A 76 -2.25 -7.87 0.22
N MET A 77 -2.86 -8.20 1.36
CA MET A 77 -3.69 -9.39 1.48
C MET A 77 -4.65 -9.33 2.65
N ALA A 78 -5.77 -10.06 2.56
CA ALA A 78 -6.65 -10.31 3.69
C ALA A 78 -6.01 -11.29 4.70
N ASN A 79 -6.46 -11.23 5.95
CA ASN A 79 -6.08 -12.18 7.00
C ASN A 79 -6.82 -13.52 6.82
N VAL A 80 -6.58 -14.21 5.72
CA VAL A 80 -7.19 -15.51 5.37
C VAL A 80 -6.11 -16.58 5.30
N GLN A 81 -6.36 -17.75 5.92
CA GLN A 81 -5.39 -18.81 6.11
C GLN A 81 -4.67 -19.21 4.81
N GLU A 82 -5.41 -19.42 3.72
CA GLU A 82 -4.85 -19.81 2.42
C GLU A 82 -3.83 -18.80 1.90
N ILE A 83 -4.14 -17.49 2.01
CA ILE A 83 -3.26 -16.43 1.51
C ILE A 83 -2.08 -16.24 2.46
N VAL A 84 -2.28 -16.38 3.77
CA VAL A 84 -1.19 -16.35 4.77
C VAL A 84 -0.19 -17.49 4.52
N ASP A 85 -0.65 -18.70 4.23
CA ASP A 85 0.22 -19.84 3.94
C ASP A 85 1.01 -19.62 2.64
N PHE A 86 0.35 -19.13 1.60
CA PHE A 86 1.00 -18.73 0.35
C PHE A 86 2.06 -17.63 0.58
N ALA A 87 1.75 -16.63 1.37
CA ALA A 87 2.69 -15.54 1.69
C ALA A 87 3.92 -16.05 2.46
N ILE A 88 3.74 -17.01 3.37
CA ILE A 88 4.85 -17.67 4.10
C ILE A 88 5.76 -18.46 3.15
N GLU A 89 5.20 -19.09 2.10
CA GLU A 89 5.96 -19.79 1.07
C GLU A 89 6.77 -18.81 0.21
N ILE A 90 6.15 -17.74 -0.29
CA ILE A 90 6.74 -16.76 -1.20
C ILE A 90 7.76 -15.84 -0.50
N LYS A 91 7.52 -15.50 0.77
CA LYS A 91 8.35 -14.61 1.59
C LYS A 91 8.62 -13.26 0.91
N PRO A 92 7.58 -12.45 0.62
CA PRO A 92 7.79 -11.07 0.18
C PRO A 92 8.54 -10.29 1.27
N LYS A 93 9.12 -9.16 0.93
CA LYS A 93 9.81 -8.32 1.93
C LYS A 93 8.83 -7.73 2.93
N PHE A 94 7.69 -7.27 2.43
CA PHE A 94 6.63 -6.65 3.22
C PHE A 94 5.29 -7.32 2.94
N ILE A 95 4.45 -7.39 3.97
CA ILE A 95 3.02 -7.69 3.86
C ILE A 95 2.25 -6.55 4.49
N CYS A 96 1.20 -6.09 3.81
CA CYS A 96 0.20 -5.22 4.37
C CYS A 96 -1.12 -5.98 4.52
N LEU A 97 -1.58 -6.16 5.76
CA LEU A 97 -2.88 -6.77 6.02
C LEU A 97 -3.98 -5.73 5.82
N VAL A 98 -4.89 -6.01 4.91
CA VAL A 98 -5.99 -5.11 4.52
C VAL A 98 -7.35 -5.79 4.73
N PRO A 99 -8.44 -5.03 4.95
CA PRO A 99 -9.78 -5.61 4.95
C PRO A 99 -10.22 -5.90 3.52
N GLU A 100 -10.99 -6.97 3.32
CA GLU A 100 -11.62 -7.25 2.03
C GLU A 100 -13.13 -7.38 2.18
N LYS A 101 -13.87 -6.59 1.41
CA LYS A 101 -15.30 -6.73 1.21
C LYS A 101 -15.58 -7.01 -0.26
N ARG A 102 -16.33 -8.08 -0.53
CA ARG A 102 -16.56 -8.55 -1.92
C ARG A 102 -17.22 -7.52 -2.83
N ASN A 103 -18.02 -6.62 -2.27
CA ASN A 103 -18.76 -5.61 -3.04
C ASN A 103 -17.97 -4.34 -3.33
N GLU A 104 -16.81 -4.13 -2.72
CA GLU A 104 -15.95 -2.98 -2.95
C GLU A 104 -15.02 -3.24 -4.14
N LEU A 105 -14.85 -2.25 -5.02
CA LEU A 105 -13.89 -2.33 -6.14
C LEU A 105 -12.45 -2.19 -5.65
N THR A 106 -12.25 -1.32 -4.66
CA THR A 106 -11.00 -1.09 -3.94
C THR A 106 -11.26 -1.17 -2.44
N THR A 107 -10.23 -1.18 -1.61
CA THR A 107 -10.35 -1.21 -0.15
C THR A 107 -10.76 0.16 0.36
N GLU A 108 -11.97 0.30 0.87
CA GLU A 108 -12.56 1.55 1.36
C GLU A 108 -12.59 1.58 2.90
N GLY A 109 -11.45 1.87 3.52
CA GLY A 109 -11.28 1.93 4.97
C GLY A 109 -10.24 0.95 5.50
N GLY A 110 -9.76 1.21 6.71
CA GLY A 110 -8.76 0.39 7.38
C GLY A 110 -9.30 -0.91 7.98
N ILE A 111 -8.39 -1.85 8.26
CA ILE A 111 -8.73 -3.03 9.06
C ILE A 111 -9.03 -2.61 10.50
N ASN A 112 -10.06 -3.18 11.10
CA ASN A 112 -10.35 -2.93 12.51
C ASN A 112 -9.43 -3.78 13.41
N ALA A 113 -8.24 -3.26 13.70
CA ALA A 113 -7.25 -3.95 14.52
C ALA A 113 -7.75 -4.18 15.96
N VAL A 114 -8.51 -3.23 16.51
CA VAL A 114 -9.09 -3.34 17.87
C VAL A 114 -9.97 -4.58 18.00
N SER A 115 -10.89 -4.78 17.06
CA SER A 115 -11.83 -5.90 17.10
C SER A 115 -11.18 -7.25 16.79
N HIS A 116 -10.06 -7.27 16.07
CA HIS A 116 -9.41 -8.49 15.56
C HIS A 116 -8.01 -8.72 16.15
N GLU A 117 -7.65 -8.01 17.23
CA GLU A 117 -6.30 -7.98 17.81
C GLU A 117 -5.69 -9.38 18.02
N LYS A 118 -6.45 -10.30 18.64
CA LYS A 118 -5.96 -11.66 18.93
C LYS A 118 -5.63 -12.47 17.68
N ASP A 119 -6.45 -12.36 16.64
CA ASP A 119 -6.26 -13.14 15.41
C ASP A 119 -5.17 -12.50 14.54
N LEU A 120 -5.12 -11.19 14.49
CA LEU A 120 -4.03 -10.45 13.82
C LEU A 120 -2.68 -10.75 14.48
N ALA A 121 -2.60 -10.74 15.82
CA ALA A 121 -1.36 -11.06 16.54
C ALA A 121 -0.83 -12.47 16.21
N LYS A 122 -1.71 -13.48 16.09
CA LYS A 122 -1.32 -14.84 15.68
C LYS A 122 -0.74 -14.86 14.27
N THR A 123 -1.41 -14.20 13.33
CA THR A 123 -0.99 -14.13 11.93
C THR A 123 0.31 -13.36 11.80
N ILE A 124 0.42 -12.20 12.43
CA ILE A 124 1.62 -11.36 12.42
C ILE A 124 2.81 -12.16 12.97
N LYS A 125 2.62 -12.88 14.08
CA LYS A 125 3.68 -13.74 14.63
C LYS A 125 4.16 -14.78 13.62
N ARG A 126 3.25 -15.48 12.92
CA ARG A 126 3.63 -16.49 11.90
C ARG A 126 4.41 -15.88 10.74
N LEU A 127 3.97 -14.71 10.26
CA LEU A 127 4.63 -14.00 9.16
C LEU A 127 6.04 -13.52 9.59
N LYS A 128 6.16 -12.98 10.80
CA LYS A 128 7.45 -12.54 11.37
C LYS A 128 8.39 -13.71 11.61
N ASP A 129 7.91 -14.85 12.09
CA ASP A 129 8.68 -16.09 12.25
C ASP A 129 9.24 -16.59 10.88
N ALA A 130 8.55 -16.28 9.78
CA ALA A 130 9.02 -16.54 8.40
C ALA A 130 10.00 -15.48 7.86
N GLY A 131 10.32 -14.42 8.65
CA GLY A 131 11.23 -13.34 8.27
C GLY A 131 10.58 -12.21 7.47
N ILE A 132 9.26 -12.07 7.52
CA ILE A 132 8.50 -11.07 6.78
C ILE A 132 8.17 -9.89 7.70
N MET A 133 8.32 -8.66 7.22
CA MET A 133 7.87 -7.45 7.93
C MET A 133 6.40 -7.20 7.64
N VAL A 134 5.62 -6.91 8.68
CA VAL A 134 4.16 -6.79 8.58
C VAL A 134 3.68 -5.39 8.89
N SER A 135 2.88 -4.83 7.99
CA SER A 135 2.10 -3.61 8.12
C SER A 135 0.63 -3.93 8.35
N LEU A 136 -0.08 -3.08 9.05
CA LEU A 136 -1.54 -3.04 9.10
C LEU A 136 -2.05 -1.79 8.39
N PHE A 137 -2.97 -1.97 7.43
CA PHE A 137 -3.69 -0.87 6.80
C PHE A 137 -4.84 -0.45 7.68
N ILE A 138 -4.75 0.71 8.31
CA ILE A 138 -5.68 1.18 9.36
C ILE A 138 -6.17 2.60 9.11
N ASP A 139 -7.34 2.92 9.63
CA ASP A 139 -7.76 4.31 9.72
C ASP A 139 -6.89 5.08 10.74
N PRO A 140 -6.69 6.40 10.57
CA PRO A 140 -5.82 7.20 11.44
C PRO A 140 -6.46 7.48 12.80
N ASP A 141 -6.73 6.42 13.56
CA ASP A 141 -7.30 6.44 14.91
C ASP A 141 -6.28 5.90 15.93
N LEU A 142 -6.13 6.59 17.06
CA LEU A 142 -5.14 6.25 18.08
C LEU A 142 -5.34 4.84 18.67
N ASP A 143 -6.58 4.37 18.76
CA ASP A 143 -6.86 3.02 19.25
C ASP A 143 -6.45 1.95 18.22
N GLN A 144 -6.53 2.25 16.91
CA GLN A 144 -6.00 1.38 15.86
C GLN A 144 -4.46 1.30 15.93
N ILE A 145 -3.78 2.42 16.22
CA ILE A 145 -2.32 2.45 16.43
C ILE A 145 -1.94 1.56 17.63
N ARG A 146 -2.58 1.75 18.80
CA ARG A 146 -2.31 0.94 20.01
C ARG A 146 -2.50 -0.55 19.74
N SER A 147 -3.59 -0.92 19.09
CA SER A 147 -3.85 -2.32 18.73
C SER A 147 -2.84 -2.86 17.72
N SER A 148 -2.34 -2.05 16.79
CA SER A 148 -1.27 -2.45 15.88
C SER A 148 0.02 -2.79 16.60
N VAL A 149 0.38 -2.00 17.61
CA VAL A 149 1.52 -2.28 18.51
C VAL A 149 1.29 -3.59 19.27
N ASN A 150 0.12 -3.76 19.89
CA ASN A 150 -0.25 -4.97 20.63
C ASN A 150 -0.22 -6.23 19.74
N CYS A 151 -0.63 -6.11 18.50
CA CYS A 151 -0.54 -7.18 17.50
C CYS A 151 0.91 -7.54 17.14
N GLY A 152 1.88 -6.67 17.45
CA GLY A 152 3.29 -6.85 17.13
C GLY A 152 3.63 -6.50 15.67
N ALA A 153 2.87 -5.61 15.04
CA ALA A 153 3.18 -5.10 13.70
C ALA A 153 4.55 -4.40 13.67
N ASN A 154 5.19 -4.37 12.51
CA ASN A 154 6.42 -3.61 12.28
C ASN A 154 6.10 -2.19 11.78
N MET A 155 4.99 -2.05 11.10
CA MET A 155 4.59 -0.85 10.38
C MET A 155 3.08 -0.68 10.46
N VAL A 156 2.63 0.54 10.20
CA VAL A 156 1.24 0.84 9.84
C VAL A 156 1.21 1.57 8.50
N GLU A 157 0.14 1.35 7.75
CA GLU A 157 -0.20 2.19 6.60
C GLU A 157 -1.49 2.93 6.92
N LEU A 158 -1.39 4.25 7.06
CA LEU A 158 -2.51 5.12 7.37
C LEU A 158 -3.39 5.29 6.14
N HIS A 159 -4.67 4.95 6.27
CA HIS A 159 -5.66 5.13 5.22
C HIS A 159 -5.93 6.62 4.98
N THR A 160 -5.60 7.11 3.78
CA THR A 160 -5.79 8.51 3.39
C THR A 160 -7.05 8.76 2.55
N GLY A 161 -7.91 7.76 2.41
CA GLY A 161 -9.12 7.86 1.57
C GLY A 161 -10.11 8.93 2.02
N THR A 162 -10.31 9.09 3.33
CA THR A 162 -11.20 10.14 3.87
C THR A 162 -10.65 11.53 3.57
N TYR A 163 -9.34 11.73 3.73
CA TYR A 163 -8.65 12.95 3.29
C TYR A 163 -8.82 13.20 1.79
N ALA A 164 -8.58 12.17 0.98
CA ALA A 164 -8.64 12.28 -0.48
C ALA A 164 -10.05 12.59 -1.02
N ASN A 165 -11.08 12.16 -0.30
CA ASN A 165 -12.49 12.34 -0.64
C ASN A 165 -13.14 13.52 0.09
N ALA A 166 -12.39 14.32 0.84
CA ALA A 166 -12.90 15.48 1.56
C ALA A 166 -13.53 16.50 0.60
N LEU A 167 -14.73 16.95 0.92
CA LEU A 167 -15.54 17.82 0.04
C LEU A 167 -15.13 19.30 0.08
N ASN A 168 -14.36 19.71 1.09
CA ASN A 168 -13.91 21.08 1.29
C ASN A 168 -12.62 21.12 2.13
N ASN A 169 -11.99 22.29 2.20
CA ASN A 169 -10.72 22.49 2.91
C ASN A 169 -10.85 22.19 4.41
N GLU A 170 -11.94 22.58 5.06
CA GLU A 170 -12.15 22.33 6.50
C GLU A 170 -12.14 20.82 6.80
N ALA A 171 -12.82 20.02 5.98
CA ALA A 171 -12.80 18.56 6.12
C ALA A 171 -11.41 17.98 5.83
N MET A 172 -10.67 18.53 4.85
CA MET A 172 -9.29 18.15 4.57
C MET A 172 -8.38 18.42 5.77
N ASP A 173 -8.46 19.62 6.35
CA ASP A 173 -7.66 20.05 7.49
C ASP A 173 -7.90 19.15 8.71
N ILE A 174 -9.15 18.77 8.99
CA ILE A 174 -9.51 17.83 10.05
C ILE A 174 -8.82 16.47 9.81
N GLU A 175 -8.87 15.94 8.59
CA GLU A 175 -8.26 14.64 8.29
C GLU A 175 -6.73 14.70 8.32
N ILE A 176 -6.11 15.81 7.89
CA ILE A 176 -4.66 16.01 8.05
C ILE A 176 -4.28 15.98 9.53
N GLN A 177 -5.02 16.67 10.41
CA GLN A 177 -4.74 16.64 11.85
C GLN A 177 -4.88 15.23 12.45
N ARG A 178 -5.85 14.43 11.99
CA ARG A 178 -5.96 13.02 12.40
C ARG A 178 -4.74 12.21 11.95
N LEU A 179 -4.30 12.40 10.70
CA LEU A 179 -3.11 11.74 10.16
C LEU A 179 -1.84 12.15 10.92
N VAL A 180 -1.70 13.43 11.27
CA VAL A 180 -0.57 13.94 12.07
C VAL A 180 -0.51 13.26 13.43
N LEU A 181 -1.61 13.27 14.20
CA LEU A 181 -1.67 12.65 15.52
C LEU A 181 -1.41 11.14 15.49
N ALA A 182 -1.97 10.44 14.48
CA ALA A 182 -1.74 9.02 14.30
C ALA A 182 -0.29 8.70 13.92
N SER A 183 0.32 9.53 13.07
CA SER A 183 1.71 9.37 12.66
C SER A 183 2.69 9.61 13.83
N GLU A 184 2.48 10.66 14.60
CA GLU A 184 3.27 10.95 15.79
C GLU A 184 3.24 9.79 16.79
N MET A 185 2.03 9.33 17.14
CA MET A 185 1.87 8.21 18.06
C MET A 185 2.52 6.91 17.51
N ALA A 186 2.31 6.60 16.25
CA ALA A 186 2.88 5.39 15.64
C ALA A 186 4.41 5.44 15.66
N HIS A 187 5.00 6.60 15.40
CA HIS A 187 6.45 6.81 15.48
C HIS A 187 6.97 6.67 16.91
N GLU A 188 6.31 7.28 17.91
CA GLU A 188 6.67 7.17 19.32
C GLU A 188 6.64 5.73 19.82
N GLU A 189 5.68 4.92 19.33
CA GLU A 189 5.56 3.50 19.64
C GLU A 189 6.53 2.60 18.82
N GLY A 190 7.38 3.19 17.99
CA GLY A 190 8.41 2.50 17.23
C GLY A 190 7.93 1.81 15.95
N LEU A 191 6.73 2.14 15.45
CA LEU A 191 6.23 1.67 14.16
C LEU A 191 6.79 2.53 13.02
N GLN A 192 7.11 1.92 11.89
CA GLN A 192 7.29 2.65 10.64
C GLN A 192 5.94 3.12 10.13
N VAL A 193 5.84 4.39 9.73
CA VAL A 193 4.59 4.98 9.24
C VAL A 193 4.62 5.10 7.74
N ASN A 194 3.68 4.44 7.09
CA ASN A 194 3.37 4.58 5.68
C ASN A 194 1.97 5.18 5.53
N ALA A 195 1.62 5.65 4.33
CA ALA A 195 0.27 6.11 4.04
C ALA A 195 -0.13 5.74 2.61
N GLY A 196 -1.41 5.54 2.38
CA GLY A 196 -1.91 5.12 1.07
C GLY A 196 -3.41 5.30 0.90
N HIS A 197 -3.85 5.08 -0.32
CA HIS A 197 -5.21 5.17 -0.82
C HIS A 197 -5.68 6.58 -1.16
N GLY A 198 -6.14 6.75 -2.39
CA GLY A 198 -6.71 8.02 -2.88
C GLY A 198 -5.70 9.14 -3.15
N ILE A 199 -4.40 8.88 -3.02
CA ILE A 199 -3.35 9.89 -3.23
C ILE A 199 -3.24 10.21 -4.72
N THR A 200 -3.19 11.51 -5.02
CA THR A 200 -3.08 12.07 -6.37
C THR A 200 -2.04 13.19 -6.41
N SER A 201 -1.66 13.61 -7.62
CA SER A 201 -0.80 14.80 -7.79
C SER A 201 -1.43 16.10 -7.30
N ALA A 202 -2.74 16.13 -7.06
CA ALA A 202 -3.46 17.32 -6.61
C ALA A 202 -3.52 17.43 -5.08
N ASN A 203 -3.61 16.28 -4.38
CA ASN A 203 -3.72 16.25 -2.91
C ASN A 203 -2.42 15.85 -2.20
N LEU A 204 -1.36 15.53 -2.94
CA LEU A 204 -0.07 15.11 -2.37
C LEU A 204 0.54 16.13 -1.40
N GLU A 205 0.48 17.42 -1.74
CA GLU A 205 1.17 18.47 -0.96
C GLU A 205 0.59 18.61 0.46
N GLY A 206 -0.71 18.36 0.68
CA GLY A 206 -1.29 18.37 2.02
C GLY A 206 -0.73 17.27 2.93
N LEU A 207 -0.35 16.12 2.37
CA LEU A 207 0.27 15.04 3.13
C LEU A 207 1.68 15.39 3.63
N PHE A 208 2.30 16.45 3.13
CA PHE A 208 3.62 16.90 3.60
C PHE A 208 3.57 17.52 5.00
N GLU A 209 2.40 17.82 5.51
CA GLU A 209 2.20 18.22 6.91
C GLU A 209 2.26 17.04 7.89
N VAL A 210 2.08 15.80 7.40
CA VAL A 210 2.11 14.59 8.23
C VAL A 210 3.58 14.20 8.51
N PRO A 211 4.04 14.25 9.76
CA PRO A 211 5.43 13.93 10.09
C PRO A 211 5.70 12.42 10.00
N PHE A 212 6.99 12.06 9.97
CA PHE A 212 7.48 10.67 10.07
C PHE A 212 7.03 9.71 8.96
N LEU A 213 6.44 10.20 7.87
CA LEU A 213 6.09 9.34 6.74
C LEU A 213 7.35 8.75 6.11
N SER A 214 7.37 7.43 6.00
CA SER A 214 8.46 6.65 5.40
C SER A 214 8.19 6.30 3.94
N GLU A 215 6.93 5.98 3.60
CA GLU A 215 6.54 5.56 2.26
C GLU A 215 5.09 5.96 1.96
N LEU A 216 4.84 6.40 0.72
CA LEU A 216 3.48 6.56 0.18
C LEU A 216 3.20 5.45 -0.82
N ASN A 217 2.09 4.72 -0.64
CA ASN A 217 1.60 3.73 -1.58
C ASN A 217 0.54 4.34 -2.50
N VAL A 218 0.85 4.43 -3.80
CA VAL A 218 0.00 5.09 -4.79
C VAL A 218 -0.29 4.17 -5.96
N GLY A 219 -1.57 3.96 -6.27
CA GLY A 219 -2.02 3.05 -7.33
C GLY A 219 -2.79 3.75 -8.42
N HIS A 220 -4.11 3.84 -8.25
CA HIS A 220 -5.07 4.24 -9.28
C HIS A 220 -4.64 5.50 -10.06
N HIS A 221 -4.26 6.56 -9.36
CA HIS A 221 -3.88 7.84 -10.00
C HIS A 221 -2.72 7.66 -10.99
N LEU A 222 -1.68 6.93 -10.60
CA LEU A 222 -0.49 6.76 -11.43
C LEU A 222 -0.78 5.88 -12.64
N ILE A 223 -1.57 4.81 -12.47
CA ILE A 223 -1.97 3.95 -13.60
C ILE A 223 -2.89 4.72 -14.56
N ALA A 224 -3.84 5.49 -14.07
CA ALA A 224 -4.70 6.33 -14.90
C ALA A 224 -3.90 7.38 -15.69
N ARG A 225 -2.93 8.04 -15.07
CA ARG A 225 -2.04 8.99 -15.76
C ARG A 225 -1.13 8.31 -16.76
N ALA A 226 -0.69 7.08 -16.47
CA ALA A 226 0.17 6.30 -17.35
C ALA A 226 -0.48 5.98 -18.71
N LEU A 227 -1.81 5.94 -18.79
CA LEU A 227 -2.53 5.78 -20.06
C LEU A 227 -2.30 6.96 -21.03
N VAL A 228 -1.90 8.12 -20.51
CA VAL A 228 -1.68 9.34 -21.31
C VAL A 228 -0.21 9.56 -21.63
N ILE A 229 0.69 9.37 -20.65
CA ILE A 229 2.12 9.75 -20.78
C ILE A 229 3.10 8.59 -20.55
N GLY A 230 2.60 7.38 -20.32
CA GLY A 230 3.41 6.21 -19.97
C GLY A 230 3.77 6.15 -18.48
N LEU A 231 3.98 4.92 -17.98
CA LEU A 231 4.14 4.68 -16.53
C LEU A 231 5.45 5.25 -15.98
N ARG A 232 6.56 5.06 -16.67
CA ARG A 232 7.87 5.60 -16.25
C ARG A 232 7.83 7.11 -16.04
N GLU A 233 7.33 7.85 -17.04
CA GLU A 233 7.24 9.32 -16.98
C GLU A 233 6.27 9.79 -15.90
N THR A 234 5.17 9.06 -15.70
CA THR A 234 4.21 9.35 -14.64
C THR A 234 4.84 9.24 -13.26
N VAL A 235 5.56 8.14 -13.01
CA VAL A 235 6.24 7.89 -11.73
C VAL A 235 7.34 8.91 -11.49
N LEU A 236 8.16 9.21 -12.51
CA LEU A 236 9.21 10.22 -12.43
C LEU A 236 8.66 11.58 -11.98
N LYS A 237 7.62 12.07 -12.67
CA LYS A 237 6.98 13.35 -12.33
C LYS A 237 6.34 13.36 -10.94
N PHE A 238 5.80 12.24 -10.49
CA PHE A 238 5.24 12.13 -9.15
C PHE A 238 6.34 12.16 -8.09
N LYS A 239 7.42 11.40 -8.31
CA LYS A 239 8.59 11.37 -7.43
C LYS A 239 9.25 12.75 -7.29
N GLU A 240 9.37 13.50 -8.41
CA GLU A 240 9.86 14.89 -8.38
C GLU A 240 9.05 15.80 -7.46
N LYS A 241 7.71 15.64 -7.45
CA LYS A 241 6.85 16.39 -6.51
C LYS A 241 7.09 15.99 -5.05
N MET A 242 7.39 14.72 -4.78
CA MET A 242 7.66 14.22 -3.42
C MET A 242 8.95 14.78 -2.82
N LEU A 243 9.90 15.26 -3.63
CA LEU A 243 11.14 15.88 -3.13
C LEU A 243 10.88 17.09 -2.22
N LYS A 244 9.71 17.71 -2.31
CA LYS A 244 9.32 18.81 -1.43
C LYS A 244 9.17 18.38 0.04
N TYR A 245 8.82 17.11 0.30
CA TYR A 245 8.69 16.58 1.67
C TYR A 245 10.03 16.58 2.43
N ALA A 246 11.14 16.40 1.76
CA ALA A 246 12.47 16.37 2.37
C ALA A 246 12.96 17.74 2.89
N ASN A 247 12.27 18.82 2.53
CA ASN A 247 12.63 20.21 2.85
C ASN A 247 11.75 20.85 3.95
N ASN A 248 10.89 20.08 4.62
CA ASN A 248 10.04 20.52 5.73
C ASN A 248 10.57 19.93 7.09
#